data_3f46a3f818c34cf309a66588e39dabf8
#
_entry.id   3f46a3f818c34cf309a66588e39dabf8
#
_cell.length_a   1.000
_cell.length_b   1.000
_cell.length_c   1.000
_cell.angle_alpha   90.00
_cell.angle_beta   90.00
_cell.angle_gamma   90.00
#
_symmetry.space_group_name_H-M   'P 1'
#
loop_
_entity.id
_entity.type
_entity.pdbx_description
1 polymer ?
#
loop_
_entity_poly.entity_id
_entity_poly.type
_entity_poly.pdbx_seq_one_letter_code
_entity_poly.pdbx_strand_id
1 'polypeptide(L)'
;CGHSKNIPASPPTPSHRPSLDLSHAEGAPVPYDEAVKTYATLMENIYQIHKQGTFTPDGPVPKELSDYSQGEALKKHSTSLNILAKNKIGWRSGKYRISNIHQIPTPSNHPKGTTLQACEDWRGLTNVRNGKESHGLATIFRSTYQYTTDGKVKQVYFDGADVESCK
;
A
#
# COMPACT_ATOMS: atom_id res chain seq x y z
N CYS A 1 -43.60 63.87 -18.05
CA CYS A 1 -44.03 62.63 -17.37
C CYS A 1 -43.15 61.45 -17.82
N GLY A 2 -42.10 61.20 -17.09
CA GLY A 2 -41.21 60.09 -17.36
C GLY A 2 -41.62 58.85 -16.56
N HIS A 3 -42.04 57.80 -17.26
CA HIS A 3 -42.26 56.49 -16.60
C HIS A 3 -40.95 55.76 -16.53
N SER A 4 -40.34 55.73 -15.33
CA SER A 4 -39.23 54.80 -15.01
C SER A 4 -39.81 53.39 -14.94
N LYS A 5 -39.49 52.54 -15.89
CA LYS A 5 -39.77 51.12 -15.81
C LYS A 5 -38.75 50.52 -14.84
N ASN A 6 -39.20 50.13 -13.63
CA ASN A 6 -38.46 49.29 -12.75
C ASN A 6 -38.28 47.91 -13.40
N ILE A 7 -37.06 47.61 -13.82
CA ILE A 7 -36.68 46.25 -14.24
C ILE A 7 -36.51 45.43 -12.97
N PRO A 8 -37.27 44.33 -12.77
CA PRO A 8 -37.05 43.48 -11.61
C PRO A 8 -35.66 42.87 -11.69
N ALA A 9 -34.91 42.99 -10.57
CA ALA A 9 -33.62 42.36 -10.44
C ALA A 9 -33.76 40.83 -10.62
N SER A 10 -32.92 40.24 -11.48
CA SER A 10 -32.86 38.78 -11.65
C SER A 10 -32.56 38.11 -10.31
N PRO A 11 -33.25 37.01 -9.97
CA PRO A 11 -32.95 36.27 -8.75
C PRO A 11 -31.48 35.82 -8.75
N PRO A 12 -30.80 35.86 -7.61
CA PRO A 12 -29.40 35.44 -7.53
C PRO A 12 -29.30 33.99 -7.98
N THR A 13 -28.45 33.74 -8.95
CA THR A 13 -28.11 32.37 -9.39
C THR A 13 -27.58 31.61 -8.18
N PRO A 14 -28.15 30.44 -7.83
CA PRO A 14 -27.58 29.65 -6.72
C PRO A 14 -26.13 29.37 -7.03
N SER A 15 -25.24 29.85 -6.16
CA SER A 15 -23.83 29.55 -6.26
C SER A 15 -23.69 28.05 -6.01
N HIS A 16 -23.35 27.28 -7.05
CA HIS A 16 -22.89 25.90 -6.88
C HIS A 16 -21.60 25.94 -6.07
N ARG A 17 -21.71 25.77 -4.77
CA ARG A 17 -20.56 25.31 -4.00
C ARG A 17 -20.22 23.91 -4.51
N PRO A 18 -18.99 23.65 -5.01
CA PRO A 18 -18.61 22.28 -5.30
C PRO A 18 -18.81 21.48 -4.00
N SER A 19 -19.63 20.43 -4.07
CA SER A 19 -19.75 19.49 -2.96
C SER A 19 -18.37 18.92 -2.71
N LEU A 20 -17.86 19.07 -1.47
CA LEU A 20 -16.64 18.39 -1.05
C LEU A 20 -16.88 16.89 -1.20
N ASP A 21 -16.21 16.27 -2.15
CA ASP A 21 -16.15 14.82 -2.24
C ASP A 21 -15.28 14.30 -1.09
N LEU A 22 -15.93 13.89 0.00
CA LEU A 22 -15.26 13.33 1.18
C LEU A 22 -14.89 11.85 1.00
N SER A 23 -15.24 11.23 -0.14
CA SER A 23 -14.99 9.80 -0.39
C SER A 23 -13.50 9.48 -0.45
N HIS A 24 -12.65 10.46 -0.77
CA HIS A 24 -11.19 10.36 -0.82
C HIS A 24 -10.49 11.18 0.27
N ALA A 25 -11.22 11.63 1.29
CA ALA A 25 -10.64 12.34 2.41
C ALA A 25 -9.71 11.41 3.21
N GLU A 26 -8.67 11.98 3.80
CA GLU A 26 -7.78 11.25 4.71
C GLU A 26 -8.58 10.50 5.77
N GLY A 27 -8.32 9.19 5.94
CA GLY A 27 -9.03 8.33 6.88
C GLY A 27 -10.41 7.84 6.41
N ALA A 28 -10.87 8.23 5.22
CA ALA A 28 -12.07 7.63 4.63
C ALA A 28 -11.84 6.14 4.35
N PRO A 29 -12.91 5.28 4.39
CA PRO A 29 -12.79 3.88 4.04
C PRO A 29 -12.30 3.70 2.60
N VAL A 30 -11.31 2.84 2.43
CA VAL A 30 -10.80 2.47 1.11
C VAL A 30 -11.63 1.30 0.58
N PRO A 31 -12.16 1.36 -0.66
CA PRO A 31 -12.80 0.21 -1.29
C PRO A 31 -11.87 -1.00 -1.36
N TYR A 32 -12.44 -2.20 -1.18
CA TYR A 32 -11.70 -3.46 -1.19
C TYR A 32 -10.81 -3.63 -2.42
N ASP A 33 -11.35 -3.40 -3.60
CA ASP A 33 -10.63 -3.55 -4.88
C ASP A 33 -9.45 -2.57 -5.01
N GLU A 34 -9.57 -1.35 -4.51
CA GLU A 34 -8.47 -0.38 -4.48
C GLU A 34 -7.37 -0.79 -3.48
N ALA A 35 -7.76 -1.30 -2.33
CA ALA A 35 -6.81 -1.83 -1.35
C ALA A 35 -6.05 -3.04 -1.94
N VAL A 36 -6.73 -3.96 -2.60
CA VAL A 36 -6.11 -5.12 -3.26
C VAL A 36 -5.16 -4.68 -4.37
N LYS A 37 -5.54 -3.72 -5.19
CA LYS A 37 -4.68 -3.18 -6.25
C LYS A 37 -3.40 -2.56 -5.68
N THR A 38 -3.52 -1.76 -4.63
CA THR A 38 -2.37 -1.15 -3.96
C THR A 38 -1.47 -2.22 -3.36
N TYR A 39 -2.04 -3.23 -2.71
CA TYR A 39 -1.32 -4.36 -2.15
C TYR A 39 -0.52 -5.12 -3.23
N ALA A 40 -1.18 -5.51 -4.30
CA ALA A 40 -0.54 -6.26 -5.38
C ALA A 40 0.59 -5.47 -6.05
N THR A 41 0.39 -4.18 -6.29
CA THR A 41 1.40 -3.31 -6.88
C THR A 41 2.60 -3.14 -5.95
N LEU A 42 2.36 -2.91 -4.67
CA LEU A 42 3.43 -2.76 -3.67
C LEU A 42 4.27 -4.03 -3.56
N MET A 43 3.63 -5.20 -3.51
CA MET A 43 4.31 -6.49 -3.42
C MET A 43 5.17 -6.75 -4.67
N GLU A 44 4.65 -6.48 -5.85
CA GLU A 44 5.43 -6.63 -7.08
C GLU A 44 6.62 -5.67 -7.13
N ASN A 45 6.44 -4.43 -6.67
CA ASN A 45 7.54 -3.46 -6.59
C ASN A 45 8.64 -3.92 -5.62
N ILE A 46 8.28 -4.44 -4.45
CA ILE A 46 9.22 -5.00 -3.48
C ILE A 46 9.98 -6.19 -4.09
N TYR A 47 9.25 -7.08 -4.75
CA TYR A 47 9.85 -8.23 -5.43
C TYR A 47 10.87 -7.79 -6.50
N GLN A 48 10.51 -6.83 -7.35
CA GLN A 48 11.39 -6.36 -8.41
C GLN A 48 12.62 -5.62 -7.87
N ILE A 49 12.45 -4.77 -6.87
CA ILE A 49 13.57 -4.07 -6.21
C ILE A 49 14.57 -5.07 -5.67
N HIS A 50 14.11 -6.11 -4.98
CA HIS A 50 14.99 -7.13 -4.43
C HIS A 50 15.63 -7.99 -5.52
N LYS A 51 14.85 -8.42 -6.51
CA LYS A 51 15.34 -9.25 -7.63
C LYS A 51 16.42 -8.54 -8.45
N GLN A 52 16.24 -7.25 -8.70
CA GLN A 52 17.17 -6.45 -9.49
C GLN A 52 18.35 -5.91 -8.66
N GLY A 53 18.30 -6.02 -7.35
CA GLY A 53 19.34 -5.49 -6.46
C GLY A 53 19.46 -3.97 -6.52
N THR A 54 18.36 -3.25 -6.78
CA THR A 54 18.36 -1.81 -6.98
C THR A 54 18.25 -0.99 -5.69
N PHE A 55 18.05 -1.64 -4.55
CA PHE A 55 18.00 -0.96 -3.26
C PHE A 55 19.40 -0.57 -2.79
N THR A 56 19.64 0.74 -2.61
CA THR A 56 20.90 1.25 -2.08
C THR A 56 20.84 1.23 -0.55
N PRO A 57 21.72 0.49 0.14
CA PRO A 57 21.78 0.49 1.61
C PRO A 57 21.98 1.91 2.16
N ASP A 58 21.14 2.27 3.16
CA ASP A 58 21.14 3.59 3.79
C ASP A 58 20.90 4.78 2.83
N GLY A 59 20.47 4.49 1.61
CA GLY A 59 20.12 5.47 0.60
C GLY A 59 18.68 5.98 0.73
N PRO A 60 18.24 6.82 -0.22
CA PRO A 60 16.87 7.33 -0.24
C PRO A 60 15.86 6.19 -0.46
N VAL A 61 14.67 6.35 0.11
CA VAL A 61 13.58 5.39 -0.09
C VAL A 61 13.13 5.42 -1.54
N PRO A 62 13.08 4.26 -2.23
CA PRO A 62 12.61 4.20 -3.60
C PRO A 62 11.16 4.69 -3.73
N LYS A 63 10.89 5.39 -4.81
CA LYS A 63 9.55 5.90 -5.12
C LYS A 63 8.52 4.78 -5.27
N GLU A 64 8.93 3.64 -5.77
CA GLU A 64 8.14 2.42 -5.91
C GLU A 64 7.60 1.90 -4.57
N LEU A 65 8.22 2.27 -3.45
CA LEU A 65 7.71 1.99 -2.10
C LEU A 65 6.86 3.14 -1.58
N SER A 66 7.36 4.38 -1.65
CA SER A 66 6.70 5.53 -1.06
C SER A 66 5.43 5.96 -1.79
N ASP A 67 5.25 5.59 -3.05
CA ASP A 67 4.01 5.82 -3.78
C ASP A 67 2.85 4.92 -3.28
N TYR A 68 3.15 3.78 -2.66
CA TYR A 68 2.16 2.77 -2.25
C TYR A 68 2.16 2.45 -0.75
N SER A 69 3.08 3.01 0.01
CA SER A 69 3.15 2.83 1.45
C SER A 69 3.62 4.10 2.16
N GLN A 70 3.26 4.24 3.42
CA GLN A 70 3.70 5.35 4.27
C GLN A 70 3.77 4.93 5.74
N GLY A 71 4.34 5.80 6.59
CA GLY A 71 4.40 5.58 8.03
C GLY A 71 5.14 4.28 8.40
N GLU A 72 4.57 3.54 9.34
CA GLU A 72 5.16 2.28 9.83
C GLU A 72 5.33 1.22 8.74
N ALA A 73 4.39 1.12 7.80
CA ALA A 73 4.51 0.18 6.69
C ALA A 73 5.74 0.50 5.82
N LEU A 74 5.91 1.75 5.43
CA LEU A 74 7.07 2.19 4.63
C LEU A 74 8.38 1.95 5.37
N LYS A 75 8.42 2.24 6.66
CA LYS A 75 9.58 2.02 7.50
C LYS A 75 9.96 0.54 7.57
N LYS A 76 8.99 -0.35 7.77
CA LYS A 76 9.22 -1.80 7.82
C LYS A 76 9.72 -2.35 6.49
N HIS A 77 9.12 -1.96 5.36
CA HIS A 77 9.58 -2.38 4.04
C HIS A 77 11.00 -1.90 3.75
N SER A 78 11.28 -0.63 4.04
CA SER A 78 12.61 -0.05 3.83
C SER A 78 13.67 -0.74 4.70
N THR A 79 13.35 -1.02 5.96
CA THR A 79 14.25 -1.71 6.89
C THR A 79 14.55 -3.12 6.41
N SER A 80 13.55 -3.87 5.96
CA SER A 80 13.73 -5.22 5.43
C SER A 80 14.62 -5.24 4.19
N LEU A 81 14.36 -4.36 3.22
CA LEU A 81 15.18 -4.25 2.02
C LEU A 81 16.62 -3.80 2.34
N ASN A 82 16.77 -2.90 3.29
CA ASN A 82 18.08 -2.45 3.74
C ASN A 82 18.91 -3.59 4.36
N ILE A 83 18.31 -4.43 5.18
CA ILE A 83 18.95 -5.61 5.77
C ILE A 83 19.37 -6.58 4.66
N LEU A 84 18.48 -6.86 3.70
CA LEU A 84 18.78 -7.76 2.58
C LEU A 84 19.95 -7.22 1.73
N ALA A 85 19.93 -5.93 1.40
CA ALA A 85 20.97 -5.30 0.60
C ALA A 85 22.33 -5.27 1.33
N LYS A 86 22.36 -4.90 2.61
CA LYS A 86 23.59 -4.90 3.42
C LYS A 86 24.21 -6.28 3.56
N ASN A 87 23.39 -7.31 3.64
CA ASN A 87 23.84 -8.69 3.75
C ASN A 87 24.08 -9.36 2.39
N LYS A 88 23.92 -8.64 1.30
CA LYS A 88 24.07 -9.14 -0.07
C LYS A 88 23.21 -10.38 -0.33
N ILE A 89 22.00 -10.40 0.23
CA ILE A 89 21.04 -11.46 0.01
C ILE A 89 20.26 -11.11 -1.27
N GLY A 90 20.46 -11.90 -2.31
CA GLY A 90 19.77 -11.73 -3.60
C GLY A 90 18.86 -12.91 -3.91
N TRP A 91 17.80 -12.67 -4.65
CA TRP A 91 16.96 -13.73 -5.19
C TRP A 91 17.54 -14.22 -6.52
N ARG A 92 17.82 -15.50 -6.57
CA ARG A 92 18.37 -16.14 -7.77
C ARG A 92 17.27 -16.57 -8.72
N SER A 93 16.20 -17.16 -8.21
CA SER A 93 15.12 -17.73 -9.02
C SER A 93 13.80 -17.83 -8.24
N GLY A 94 12.76 -18.08 -8.97
CA GLY A 94 11.42 -18.29 -8.43
C GLY A 94 10.56 -17.05 -8.39
N LYS A 95 9.37 -17.22 -7.87
CA LYS A 95 8.39 -16.14 -7.70
C LYS A 95 7.54 -16.41 -6.44
N TYR A 96 7.09 -15.36 -5.80
CA TYR A 96 6.11 -15.43 -4.71
C TYR A 96 4.70 -15.66 -5.26
N ARG A 97 3.81 -16.14 -4.40
CA ARG A 97 2.38 -16.26 -4.66
C ARG A 97 1.59 -15.63 -3.52
N ILE A 98 0.50 -14.97 -3.87
CA ILE A 98 -0.45 -14.40 -2.92
C ILE A 98 -1.77 -15.16 -3.10
N SER A 99 -2.35 -15.59 -2.01
CA SER A 99 -3.62 -16.31 -1.98
C SER A 99 -4.50 -15.90 -0.81
N ASN A 100 -5.78 -16.27 -0.87
CA ASN A 100 -6.75 -16.03 0.20
C ASN A 100 -6.86 -14.56 0.62
N ILE A 101 -6.83 -13.66 -0.36
CA ILE A 101 -7.01 -12.23 -0.09
C ILE A 101 -8.47 -11.97 0.26
N HIS A 102 -8.71 -11.39 1.42
CA HIS A 102 -10.05 -10.98 1.84
C HIS A 102 -9.97 -9.84 2.85
N GLN A 103 -11.04 -9.08 2.94
CA GLN A 103 -11.16 -8.02 3.92
C GLN A 103 -11.54 -8.61 5.29
N ILE A 104 -10.89 -8.09 6.33
CA ILE A 104 -11.19 -8.42 7.73
C ILE A 104 -11.53 -7.14 8.49
N PRO A 105 -12.21 -7.24 9.64
CA PRO A 105 -12.32 -6.13 10.58
C PRO A 105 -10.92 -5.65 10.97
N THR A 106 -10.73 -4.34 11.02
CA THR A 106 -9.43 -3.78 11.39
C THR A 106 -9.08 -4.13 12.82
N PRO A 107 -7.94 -4.82 13.06
CA PRO A 107 -7.51 -5.15 14.42
C PRO A 107 -7.28 -3.91 15.28
N SER A 108 -7.45 -4.04 16.59
CA SER A 108 -7.30 -2.91 17.53
C SER A 108 -5.89 -2.33 17.59
N ASN A 109 -4.87 -3.12 17.23
CA ASN A 109 -3.48 -2.69 17.15
C ASN A 109 -3.09 -2.08 15.79
N HIS A 110 -4.03 -2.04 14.85
CA HIS A 110 -3.84 -1.37 13.57
C HIS A 110 -4.45 0.04 13.59
N PRO A 111 -3.93 0.98 12.81
CA PRO A 111 -4.60 2.26 12.58
C PRO A 111 -5.93 2.03 11.85
N LYS A 112 -6.83 3.01 11.93
CA LYS A 112 -8.11 2.96 11.21
C LYS A 112 -7.86 2.85 9.70
N GLY A 113 -8.72 2.13 9.02
CA GLY A 113 -8.64 1.95 7.57
C GLY A 113 -9.30 0.67 7.11
N THR A 114 -9.04 0.29 5.88
CA THR A 114 -9.47 -0.98 5.29
C THR A 114 -8.35 -2.00 5.46
N THR A 115 -8.65 -3.11 6.11
CA THR A 115 -7.65 -4.15 6.40
C THR A 115 -7.90 -5.39 5.56
N LEU A 116 -6.84 -5.84 4.90
CA LEU A 116 -6.80 -7.10 4.16
C LEU A 116 -6.03 -8.14 4.95
N GLN A 117 -6.46 -9.39 4.83
CA GLN A 117 -5.66 -10.55 5.19
C GLN A 117 -5.34 -11.34 3.93
N ALA A 118 -4.10 -11.77 3.80
CA ALA A 118 -3.64 -12.59 2.67
C ALA A 118 -2.58 -13.56 3.15
N CYS A 119 -2.41 -14.64 2.42
CA CYS A 119 -1.26 -15.53 2.59
C CYS A 119 -0.25 -15.29 1.49
N GLU A 120 0.97 -14.92 1.87
CA GLU A 120 2.10 -14.74 0.97
C GLU A 120 3.02 -15.96 1.04
N ASP A 121 3.21 -16.63 -0.07
CA ASP A 121 4.09 -17.79 -0.17
C ASP A 121 5.35 -17.43 -0.93
N TRP A 122 6.42 -17.18 -0.20
CA TRP A 122 7.74 -16.85 -0.72
C TRP A 122 8.67 -18.07 -0.75
N ARG A 123 8.18 -19.27 -0.41
CA ARG A 123 8.97 -20.50 -0.38
C ARG A 123 9.49 -20.91 -1.74
N GLY A 124 8.80 -20.49 -2.82
CA GLY A 124 9.26 -20.71 -4.19
C GLY A 124 10.46 -19.86 -4.61
N LEU A 125 10.85 -18.89 -3.77
CA LEU A 125 12.02 -18.04 -4.01
C LEU A 125 13.27 -18.66 -3.41
N THR A 126 14.34 -18.70 -4.19
CA THR A 126 15.66 -19.09 -3.74
C THR A 126 16.50 -17.86 -3.49
N ASN A 127 16.89 -17.66 -2.24
CA ASN A 127 17.85 -16.65 -1.82
C ASN A 127 19.24 -17.23 -1.77
N VAL A 128 20.23 -16.42 -2.10
CA VAL A 128 21.63 -16.80 -2.00
C VAL A 128 22.37 -15.79 -1.13
N ARG A 129 23.04 -16.29 -0.10
CA ARG A 129 23.92 -15.51 0.76
C ARG A 129 25.22 -16.27 0.96
N ASN A 130 26.37 -15.64 0.60
CA ASN A 130 27.70 -16.26 0.74
C ASN A 130 27.77 -17.67 0.13
N GLY A 131 27.15 -17.88 -1.04
CA GLY A 131 27.09 -19.16 -1.72
C GLY A 131 26.15 -20.20 -1.10
N LYS A 132 25.46 -19.87 -0.01
CA LYS A 132 24.44 -20.72 0.61
C LYS A 132 23.05 -20.34 0.11
N GLU A 133 22.30 -21.35 -0.26
CA GLU A 133 20.90 -21.19 -0.67
C GLU A 133 19.98 -21.28 0.55
N SER A 134 18.94 -20.46 0.53
CA SER A 134 17.79 -20.53 1.43
C SER A 134 16.52 -20.19 0.68
N HIS A 135 15.38 -20.58 1.25
CA HIS A 135 14.07 -20.29 0.66
C HIS A 135 13.34 -19.25 1.51
N GLY A 136 12.40 -18.57 0.90
CA GLY A 136 11.48 -17.71 1.62
C GLY A 136 10.52 -18.50 2.52
N LEU A 137 9.67 -17.79 3.22
CA LEU A 137 8.67 -18.34 4.14
C LEU A 137 7.26 -18.15 3.57
N ALA A 138 6.31 -18.89 4.09
CA ALA A 138 4.91 -18.60 3.95
C ALA A 138 4.44 -17.78 5.17
N THR A 139 3.70 -16.72 4.94
CA THR A 139 3.31 -15.78 6.00
C THR A 139 1.88 -15.32 5.76
N ILE A 140 1.07 -15.33 6.81
CA ILE A 140 -0.22 -14.64 6.80
C ILE A 140 0.03 -13.19 7.17
N PHE A 141 -0.31 -12.29 6.26
CA PHE A 141 -0.21 -10.84 6.47
C PHE A 141 -1.59 -10.22 6.67
N ARG A 142 -1.63 -9.26 7.59
CA ARG A 142 -2.75 -8.34 7.76
C ARG A 142 -2.23 -6.95 7.48
N SER A 143 -2.80 -6.29 6.51
CA SER A 143 -2.34 -4.97 6.07
C SER A 143 -3.49 -3.97 6.00
N THR A 144 -3.24 -2.76 6.48
CA THR A 144 -4.24 -1.69 6.56
C THR A 144 -3.89 -0.57 5.60
N TYR A 145 -4.92 -0.09 4.91
CA TYR A 145 -4.85 0.91 3.85
C TYR A 145 -5.68 2.13 4.20
N GLN A 146 -5.17 3.30 3.82
CA GLN A 146 -5.85 4.59 4.00
C GLN A 146 -5.70 5.42 2.73
N TYR A 147 -6.63 6.36 2.54
CA TYR A 147 -6.40 7.49 1.65
C TYR A 147 -5.42 8.47 2.30
N THR A 148 -4.50 8.97 1.50
CA THR A 148 -3.60 10.05 1.88
C THR A 148 -4.23 11.41 1.58
N THR A 149 -3.60 12.49 2.04
CA THR A 149 -4.07 13.87 1.81
C THR A 149 -4.19 14.24 0.33
N ASP A 150 -3.43 13.58 -0.56
CA ASP A 150 -3.49 13.75 -2.01
C ASP A 150 -4.46 12.77 -2.71
N GLY A 151 -5.28 12.06 -1.94
CA GLY A 151 -6.30 11.13 -2.46
C GLY A 151 -5.77 9.80 -2.97
N LYS A 152 -4.51 9.47 -2.74
CA LYS A 152 -3.93 8.17 -3.09
C LYS A 152 -4.19 7.15 -1.99
N VAL A 153 -4.27 5.87 -2.38
CA VAL A 153 -4.36 4.76 -1.44
C VAL A 153 -2.96 4.26 -1.10
N LYS A 154 -2.64 4.20 0.19
CA LYS A 154 -1.36 3.65 0.65
C LYS A 154 -1.54 2.67 1.80
N GLN A 155 -0.67 1.67 1.83
CA GLN A 155 -0.52 0.81 2.99
C GLN A 155 0.13 1.61 4.13
N VAL A 156 -0.51 1.62 5.29
CA VAL A 156 -0.04 2.40 6.45
C VAL A 156 0.49 1.53 7.58
N TYR A 157 0.08 0.28 7.61
CA TYR A 157 0.49 -0.67 8.64
C TYR A 157 0.35 -2.10 8.13
N PHE A 158 1.21 -2.98 8.60
CA PHE A 158 1.03 -4.42 8.45
C PHE A 158 1.69 -5.18 9.60
N ASP A 159 1.18 -6.35 9.86
CA ASP A 159 1.81 -7.38 10.68
C ASP A 159 1.68 -8.74 9.99
N GLY A 160 2.42 -9.71 10.45
CA GLY A 160 2.40 -11.04 9.87
C GLY A 160 2.81 -12.10 10.86
N ALA A 161 2.43 -13.33 10.53
CA ALA A 161 2.84 -14.53 11.25
C ALA A 161 3.21 -15.63 10.26
N ASP A 162 4.36 -16.26 10.50
CA ASP A 162 4.81 -17.36 9.65
C ASP A 162 3.91 -18.58 9.81
N VAL A 163 3.66 -19.25 8.70
CA VAL A 163 2.87 -20.49 8.63
C VAL A 163 3.64 -21.52 7.79
N GLU A 164 3.27 -22.79 7.92
CA GLU A 164 3.90 -23.83 7.12
C GLU A 164 3.61 -23.70 5.63
N SER A 165 2.40 -23.30 5.30
CA SER A 165 1.95 -23.17 3.90
C SER A 165 0.70 -22.31 3.79
N CYS A 166 0.50 -21.74 2.61
CA CYS A 166 -0.75 -21.11 2.20
C CYS A 166 -1.71 -22.16 1.63
N LYS A 167 -2.44 -22.81 2.49
CA LYS A 167 -3.48 -23.79 2.07
C LYS A 167 -4.85 -23.15 2.10
#